data_3ec0e95eca36dab948da987b8f8ab6fe
#
_entry.id   3ec0e95eca36dab948da987b8f8ab6fe
#
_cell.length_a   1.000
_cell.length_b   1.000
_cell.length_c   1.000
_cell.angle_alpha   90.00
_cell.angle_beta   90.00
_cell.angle_gamma   90.00
#
_symmetry.space_group_name_H-M   'P 1'
#
loop_
_entity.id
_entity.type
_entity.pdbx_description
1 polymer ?
#
loop_
_entity_poly.entity_id
_entity_poly.type
_entity_poly.pdbx_seq_one_letter_code
_entity_poly.pdbx_strand_id
1 'polypeptide(L)'
;MDLLTGWRCYSSFAIMAAPFGLSTTLTISLTDGQAVTVIWGWVLVTLISTGIAASLAEICAVYPTAGGVYYWSAMLSTKEWAPMMSFIDGWLTLVGNWTVTLSINFSGAQLILSAITLWNEDFVANEWQTVLMFWAVMTVSASVNVFLAKHLDLFNKVCIVWTSASVVVILVTLLTMADERRDGEWVFGHFDAAASGWPSGWAFFVGLLQAAYTLTGYGMVAAMCEEVQNPHREVPKAIVLSVVAAGITGVCYLVPILFVLPSVQRLLAEPSGQPVGLIFKLVTGSPGGGFGLLFLILGIFLFAGTGSLTAASRCTYAFARDGAIPGFRIWRQVSPRLGNVPVYAILLSALIDCALGLIYFGSSAAFNSFTGVATICLSTSYGLPIFINMLRGRQAVKHSGFSLGRFGYAINLVTVCWIVLAVVLFCMPVSVPVTASSMNYASVVFMGFAAVSGIWYFVYARKHFTGPPLVGGGGGDVGDGDVVVMGKPVVDLETPEMEGEEKK
;
A
#
# COMPACT_ATOMS: atom_id res chain seq x y z
N MET A 1 -21.05 -10.02 21.31
CA MET A 1 -19.90 -9.53 20.54
C MET A 1 -19.98 -10.26 19.20
N ASP A 2 -20.67 -9.61 18.26
CA ASP A 2 -21.09 -10.29 17.02
C ASP A 2 -19.88 -10.61 16.17
N LEU A 3 -19.71 -11.89 15.85
CA LEU A 3 -18.70 -12.42 14.92
C LEU A 3 -18.64 -11.62 13.60
N LEU A 4 -19.78 -11.08 13.17
CA LEU A 4 -19.91 -10.27 11.95
C LEU A 4 -19.18 -8.90 12.03
N THR A 5 -19.09 -8.28 13.20
CA THR A 5 -18.39 -7.01 13.40
C THR A 5 -16.87 -7.20 13.37
N GLY A 6 -16.39 -8.32 13.92
CA GLY A 6 -14.98 -8.71 13.86
C GLY A 6 -14.49 -8.93 12.43
N TRP A 7 -15.30 -9.60 11.59
CA TRP A 7 -14.92 -9.94 10.21
C TRP A 7 -14.70 -8.72 9.29
N ARG A 8 -15.43 -7.62 9.50
CA ARG A 8 -15.24 -6.38 8.72
C ARG A 8 -13.91 -5.67 9.02
N CYS A 9 -13.41 -5.76 10.24
CA CYS A 9 -12.09 -5.24 10.60
C CYS A 9 -10.94 -6.08 10.01
N TYR A 10 -11.14 -7.39 9.79
CA TYR A 10 -10.13 -8.27 9.21
C TYR A 10 -9.96 -8.08 7.69
N SER A 11 -10.89 -7.41 7.00
CA SER A 11 -10.73 -7.10 5.56
C SER A 11 -9.48 -6.25 5.27
N SER A 12 -9.03 -5.49 6.26
CA SER A 12 -7.79 -4.70 6.18
C SER A 12 -6.54 -5.56 6.07
N PHE A 13 -6.53 -6.75 6.64
CA PHE A 13 -5.45 -7.72 6.50
C PHE A 13 -5.31 -8.24 5.06
N ALA A 14 -6.42 -8.32 4.33
CA ALA A 14 -6.42 -8.75 2.94
C ALA A 14 -5.63 -7.81 2.02
N ILE A 15 -5.60 -6.52 2.33
CA ILE A 15 -4.89 -5.51 1.54
C ILE A 15 -3.38 -5.68 1.64
N MET A 16 -2.86 -6.09 2.81
CA MET A 16 -1.41 -6.19 3.03
C MET A 16 -0.75 -7.37 2.31
N ALA A 17 -1.48 -8.46 2.02
CA ALA A 17 -1.04 -9.59 1.19
C ALA A 17 0.44 -9.99 1.39
N ALA A 18 0.91 -10.06 2.65
CA ALA A 18 2.32 -10.18 3.01
C ALA A 18 3.08 -11.29 2.25
N PRO A 19 2.55 -12.52 2.07
CA PRO A 19 3.29 -13.56 1.33
C PRO A 19 3.55 -13.19 -0.12
N PHE A 20 2.62 -12.50 -0.80
CA PHE A 20 2.81 -12.03 -2.16
C PHE A 20 3.87 -10.93 -2.24
N GLY A 21 3.76 -9.89 -1.41
CA GLY A 21 4.75 -8.81 -1.37
C GLY A 21 6.16 -9.31 -1.08
N LEU A 22 6.31 -10.19 -0.08
CA LEU A 22 7.58 -10.80 0.28
C LEU A 22 8.15 -11.69 -0.84
N SER A 23 7.31 -12.37 -1.60
CA SER A 23 7.73 -13.20 -2.73
C SER A 23 8.30 -12.37 -3.88
N THR A 24 7.60 -11.29 -4.25
CA THR A 24 7.93 -10.49 -5.43
C THR A 24 9.09 -9.52 -5.21
N THR A 25 9.39 -9.17 -3.97
CA THR A 25 10.51 -8.28 -3.62
C THR A 25 11.68 -9.00 -2.94
N LEU A 26 11.66 -10.34 -2.92
CA LEU A 26 12.67 -11.17 -2.23
C LEU A 26 14.10 -10.90 -2.73
N THR A 27 14.27 -10.68 -4.02
CA THR A 27 15.56 -10.37 -4.65
C THR A 27 16.22 -9.13 -4.06
N ILE A 28 15.48 -8.12 -3.62
CA ILE A 28 16.00 -6.88 -3.03
C ILE A 28 16.82 -7.21 -1.77
N SER A 29 16.19 -7.85 -0.79
CA SER A 29 16.89 -8.19 0.46
C SER A 29 17.94 -9.30 0.29
N LEU A 30 17.76 -10.22 -0.67
CA LEU A 30 18.80 -11.22 -0.99
C LEU A 30 20.04 -10.57 -1.58
N THR A 31 19.92 -9.50 -2.34
CA THR A 31 21.05 -8.72 -2.86
C THR A 31 21.74 -7.94 -1.76
N ASP A 32 20.98 -7.39 -0.81
CA ASP A 32 21.43 -6.42 0.19
C ASP A 32 21.61 -7.02 1.60
N GLY A 33 22.16 -8.22 1.72
CA GLY A 33 22.56 -8.83 2.99
C GLY A 33 21.90 -10.16 3.32
N GLN A 34 21.22 -10.78 2.34
CA GLN A 34 20.72 -12.15 2.40
C GLN A 34 19.83 -12.44 3.63
N ALA A 35 20.08 -13.56 4.34
CA ALA A 35 19.20 -14.09 5.39
C ALA A 35 18.94 -13.08 6.53
N VAL A 36 19.97 -12.39 7.02
CA VAL A 36 19.86 -11.40 8.10
C VAL A 36 18.94 -10.23 7.67
N THR A 37 19.11 -9.72 6.45
CA THR A 37 18.28 -8.61 5.95
C THR A 37 16.85 -9.05 5.73
N VAL A 38 16.63 -10.26 5.22
CA VAL A 38 15.28 -10.80 5.01
C VAL A 38 14.52 -10.94 6.33
N ILE A 39 15.09 -11.57 7.36
CA ILE A 39 14.36 -11.88 8.59
C ILE A 39 14.41 -10.75 9.63
N TRP A 40 15.59 -10.22 9.93
CA TRP A 40 15.72 -9.14 10.93
C TRP A 40 15.26 -7.80 10.38
N GLY A 41 15.44 -7.56 9.06
CA GLY A 41 14.85 -6.42 8.38
C GLY A 41 13.33 -6.45 8.46
N TRP A 42 12.71 -7.62 8.24
CA TRP A 42 11.27 -7.80 8.42
C TRP A 42 10.80 -7.49 9.83
N VAL A 43 11.47 -8.05 10.84
CA VAL A 43 11.12 -7.80 12.26
C VAL A 43 11.27 -6.33 12.62
N LEU A 44 12.38 -5.69 12.24
CA LEU A 44 12.65 -4.28 12.52
C LEU A 44 11.57 -3.38 11.90
N VAL A 45 11.31 -3.56 10.61
CA VAL A 45 10.31 -2.75 9.91
C VAL A 45 8.89 -3.01 10.43
N THR A 46 8.56 -4.25 10.82
CA THR A 46 7.27 -4.57 11.45
C THR A 46 7.08 -3.80 12.76
N LEU A 47 8.10 -3.73 13.60
CA LEU A 47 8.05 -2.97 14.86
C LEU A 47 7.85 -1.48 14.60
N ILE A 48 8.60 -0.90 13.66
CA ILE A 48 8.48 0.51 13.30
C ILE A 48 7.11 0.80 12.67
N SER A 49 6.67 -0.03 11.72
CA SER A 49 5.36 0.12 11.07
C SER A 49 4.20 -0.03 12.06
N THR A 50 4.35 -0.87 13.10
CA THR A 50 3.39 -0.95 14.20
C THR A 50 3.32 0.36 14.98
N GLY A 51 4.46 1.03 15.19
CA GLY A 51 4.53 2.38 15.79
C GLY A 51 3.81 3.43 14.93
N ILE A 52 4.04 3.42 13.61
CA ILE A 52 3.35 4.31 12.66
C ILE A 52 1.84 4.04 12.70
N ALA A 53 1.44 2.77 12.60
CA ALA A 53 0.05 2.35 12.62
C ALA A 53 -0.65 2.77 13.93
N ALA A 54 0.02 2.63 15.07
CA ALA A 54 -0.51 3.03 16.36
C ALA A 54 -0.68 4.56 16.46
N SER A 55 0.25 5.33 15.88
CA SER A 55 0.15 6.80 15.81
C SER A 55 -1.00 7.26 14.91
N LEU A 56 -1.21 6.61 13.76
CA LEU A 56 -2.36 6.87 12.90
C LEU A 56 -3.69 6.42 13.53
N ALA A 57 -3.68 5.30 14.24
CA ALA A 57 -4.83 4.79 14.97
C ALA A 57 -5.32 5.78 16.04
N GLU A 58 -4.39 6.44 16.75
CA GLU A 58 -4.70 7.47 17.72
C GLU A 58 -5.41 8.68 17.08
N ILE A 59 -4.95 9.11 15.89
CA ILE A 59 -5.59 10.19 15.12
C ILE A 59 -6.96 9.72 14.58
N CYS A 60 -7.02 8.52 14.03
CA CYS A 60 -8.26 7.92 13.52
C CYS A 60 -9.34 7.77 14.57
N ALA A 61 -8.98 7.48 15.82
CA ALA A 61 -9.94 7.37 16.91
C ALA A 61 -10.65 8.70 17.21
N VAL A 62 -10.00 9.83 16.94
CA VAL A 62 -10.60 11.17 17.07
C VAL A 62 -11.37 11.54 15.80
N TYR A 63 -10.79 11.27 14.63
CA TYR A 63 -11.31 11.69 13.32
C TYR A 63 -11.51 10.50 12.37
N PRO A 64 -12.48 9.59 12.62
CA PRO A 64 -12.75 8.47 11.74
C PRO A 64 -13.50 8.94 10.48
N THR A 65 -12.77 9.05 9.37
CA THR A 65 -13.32 9.53 8.09
C THR A 65 -12.74 8.74 6.93
N ALA A 66 -13.53 8.53 5.88
CA ALA A 66 -13.08 7.92 4.63
C ALA A 66 -12.06 8.77 3.86
N GLY A 67 -11.98 10.07 4.15
CA GLY A 67 -10.91 10.92 3.63
C GLY A 67 -9.51 10.49 4.11
N GLY A 68 -9.44 9.80 5.26
CA GLY A 68 -8.18 9.23 5.76
C GLY A 68 -7.13 10.30 6.02
N VAL A 69 -5.94 10.03 5.54
CA VAL A 69 -4.71 10.74 5.94
C VAL A 69 -4.72 12.22 5.56
N TYR A 70 -5.16 12.58 4.34
CA TYR A 70 -5.19 13.99 3.93
C TYR A 70 -6.21 14.83 4.71
N TYR A 71 -7.30 14.19 5.14
CA TYR A 71 -8.28 14.83 6.02
C TYR A 71 -7.67 15.08 7.40
N TRP A 72 -6.92 14.12 7.95
CA TRP A 72 -6.24 14.26 9.24
C TRP A 72 -5.22 15.39 9.23
N SER A 73 -4.49 15.53 8.10
CA SER A 73 -3.55 16.64 7.92
C SER A 73 -4.23 18.00 7.94
N ALA A 74 -5.45 18.11 7.38
CA ALA A 74 -6.25 19.32 7.49
C ALA A 74 -6.69 19.60 8.93
N MET A 75 -7.29 18.61 9.61
CA MET A 75 -7.84 18.76 10.96
C MET A 75 -6.78 19.08 12.01
N LEU A 76 -5.59 18.52 11.86
CA LEU A 76 -4.46 18.74 12.77
C LEU A 76 -3.70 20.03 12.49
N SER A 77 -3.89 20.66 11.33
CA SER A 77 -3.23 21.92 10.95
C SER A 77 -3.95 23.14 11.53
N THR A 78 -3.30 24.31 11.48
CA THR A 78 -3.98 25.59 11.73
C THR A 78 -4.90 25.93 10.55
N LYS A 79 -5.93 26.75 10.78
CA LYS A 79 -6.92 27.13 9.76
C LYS A 79 -6.27 27.67 8.48
N GLU A 80 -5.15 28.41 8.59
CA GLU A 80 -4.43 28.99 7.46
C GLU A 80 -3.68 27.93 6.62
N TRP A 81 -3.10 26.91 7.27
CA TRP A 81 -2.29 25.88 6.64
C TRP A 81 -3.08 24.64 6.24
N ALA A 82 -4.29 24.45 6.80
CA ALA A 82 -5.11 23.27 6.59
C ALA A 82 -5.34 22.93 5.10
N PRO A 83 -5.70 23.87 4.20
CA PRO A 83 -5.90 23.54 2.79
C PRO A 83 -4.59 23.10 2.10
N MET A 84 -3.47 23.77 2.41
CA MET A 84 -2.18 23.45 1.80
C MET A 84 -1.67 22.07 2.28
N MET A 85 -1.73 21.80 3.60
CA MET A 85 -1.28 20.51 4.16
C MET A 85 -2.13 19.36 3.65
N SER A 86 -3.45 19.54 3.59
CA SER A 86 -4.39 18.59 3.00
C SER A 86 -4.12 18.35 1.52
N PHE A 87 -3.81 19.39 0.76
CA PHE A 87 -3.49 19.26 -0.66
C PHE A 87 -2.22 18.45 -0.89
N ILE A 88 -1.14 18.78 -0.17
CA ILE A 88 0.15 18.06 -0.27
C ILE A 88 -0.04 16.60 0.10
N ASP A 89 -0.68 16.34 1.23
CA ASP A 89 -0.89 14.99 1.73
C ASP A 89 -1.81 14.17 0.82
N GLY A 90 -2.85 14.80 0.28
CA GLY A 90 -3.75 14.18 -0.68
C GLY A 90 -3.04 13.75 -1.96
N TRP A 91 -2.15 14.56 -2.50
CA TRP A 91 -1.33 14.18 -3.66
C TRP A 91 -0.32 13.08 -3.33
N LEU A 92 0.33 13.12 -2.17
CA LEU A 92 1.20 12.03 -1.71
C LEU A 92 0.44 10.71 -1.59
N THR A 93 -0.73 10.75 -0.94
CA THR A 93 -1.60 9.58 -0.79
C THR A 93 -2.06 9.06 -2.17
N LEU A 94 -2.45 9.94 -3.07
CA LEU A 94 -2.94 9.59 -4.40
C LEU A 94 -1.87 8.92 -5.24
N VAL A 95 -0.69 9.54 -5.34
CA VAL A 95 0.46 9.00 -6.09
C VAL A 95 0.92 7.68 -5.46
N GLY A 96 0.98 7.60 -4.14
CA GLY A 96 1.31 6.39 -3.42
C GLY A 96 0.35 5.24 -3.73
N ASN A 97 -0.95 5.50 -3.75
CA ASN A 97 -1.97 4.49 -4.10
C ASN A 97 -1.86 4.02 -5.56
N TRP A 98 -1.63 4.94 -6.53
CA TRP A 98 -1.41 4.55 -7.92
C TRP A 98 -0.16 3.70 -8.07
N THR A 99 0.96 4.12 -7.49
CA THR A 99 2.23 3.38 -7.64
C THR A 99 2.26 2.05 -6.88
N VAL A 100 1.55 1.91 -5.76
CA VAL A 100 1.32 0.59 -5.11
C VAL A 100 0.48 -0.31 -6.02
N THR A 101 -0.60 0.21 -6.60
CA THR A 101 -1.46 -0.55 -7.51
C THR A 101 -0.69 -1.00 -8.74
N LEU A 102 0.09 -0.09 -9.33
CA LEU A 102 1.00 -0.39 -10.43
C LEU A 102 1.96 -1.52 -10.05
N SER A 103 2.70 -1.37 -8.93
CA SER A 103 3.74 -2.33 -8.54
C SER A 103 3.18 -3.71 -8.21
N ILE A 104 2.01 -3.81 -7.56
CA ILE A 104 1.33 -5.08 -7.27
C ILE A 104 0.92 -5.77 -8.58
N ASN A 105 0.23 -5.07 -9.49
CA ASN A 105 -0.25 -5.68 -10.72
C ASN A 105 0.90 -5.98 -11.69
N PHE A 106 1.96 -5.18 -11.70
CA PHE A 106 3.15 -5.40 -12.50
C PHE A 106 3.94 -6.62 -12.02
N SER A 107 4.22 -6.72 -10.72
CA SER A 107 4.90 -7.89 -10.15
C SER A 107 4.06 -9.17 -10.29
N GLY A 108 2.74 -9.05 -10.20
CA GLY A 108 1.83 -10.16 -10.48
C GLY A 108 1.93 -10.65 -11.92
N ALA A 109 2.04 -9.74 -12.89
CA ALA A 109 2.27 -10.08 -14.29
C ALA A 109 3.60 -10.80 -14.49
N GLN A 110 4.68 -10.31 -13.87
CA GLN A 110 5.98 -10.97 -13.87
C GLN A 110 5.90 -12.37 -13.24
N LEU A 111 5.18 -12.51 -12.13
CA LEU A 111 4.99 -13.80 -11.44
C LEU A 111 4.21 -14.81 -12.31
N ILE A 112 3.21 -14.35 -13.08
CA ILE A 112 2.49 -15.20 -14.06
C ILE A 112 3.45 -15.66 -15.16
N LEU A 113 4.26 -14.76 -15.70
CA LEU A 113 5.24 -15.12 -16.73
C LEU A 113 6.33 -16.05 -16.17
N SER A 114 6.77 -15.85 -14.93
CA SER A 114 7.72 -16.75 -14.28
C SER A 114 7.15 -18.17 -14.07
N ALA A 115 5.83 -18.34 -14.04
CA ALA A 115 5.25 -19.68 -14.00
C ALA A 115 5.58 -20.51 -15.24
N ILE A 116 5.85 -19.89 -16.39
CA ILE A 116 6.23 -20.57 -17.63
C ILE A 116 7.64 -21.15 -17.51
N THR A 117 8.57 -20.47 -16.80
CA THR A 117 9.94 -20.94 -16.61
C THR A 117 10.02 -22.25 -15.81
N LEU A 118 8.96 -22.61 -15.07
CA LEU A 118 8.89 -23.88 -14.35
C LEU A 118 8.95 -25.09 -15.30
N TRP A 119 8.39 -24.99 -16.51
CA TRP A 119 8.38 -26.03 -17.53
C TRP A 119 9.39 -25.79 -18.67
N ASN A 120 9.69 -24.54 -18.95
CA ASN A 120 10.63 -24.15 -19.99
C ASN A 120 11.67 -23.18 -19.39
N GLU A 121 12.80 -23.70 -18.98
CA GLU A 121 13.87 -22.93 -18.31
C GLU A 121 14.53 -21.90 -19.26
N ASP A 122 14.45 -22.12 -20.57
CA ASP A 122 14.99 -21.19 -21.58
C ASP A 122 14.06 -20.02 -21.89
N PHE A 123 12.84 -20.03 -21.32
CA PHE A 123 11.87 -18.96 -21.55
C PHE A 123 12.27 -17.68 -20.83
N VAL A 124 12.56 -16.64 -21.61
CA VAL A 124 12.77 -15.27 -21.09
C VAL A 124 11.70 -14.37 -21.69
N ALA A 125 10.86 -13.81 -20.84
CA ALA A 125 9.82 -12.90 -21.27
C ALA A 125 10.43 -11.61 -21.84
N ASN A 126 10.02 -11.21 -23.04
CA ASN A 126 10.38 -9.92 -23.60
C ASN A 126 9.64 -8.79 -22.87
N GLU A 127 10.18 -7.58 -22.95
CA GLU A 127 9.59 -6.39 -22.30
C GLU A 127 8.13 -6.16 -22.74
N TRP A 128 7.83 -6.28 -24.05
CA TRP A 128 6.47 -6.11 -24.55
C TRP A 128 5.50 -7.18 -24.04
N GLN A 129 5.95 -8.42 -23.83
CA GLN A 129 5.13 -9.49 -23.23
C GLN A 129 4.77 -9.18 -21.80
N THR A 130 5.74 -8.67 -21.03
CA THR A 130 5.54 -8.26 -19.63
C THR A 130 4.53 -7.10 -19.54
N VAL A 131 4.68 -6.08 -20.40
CA VAL A 131 3.75 -4.94 -20.42
C VAL A 131 2.34 -5.36 -20.86
N LEU A 132 2.21 -6.21 -21.88
CA LEU A 132 0.89 -6.72 -22.29
C LEU A 132 0.24 -7.58 -21.22
N MET A 133 1.00 -8.44 -20.55
CA MET A 133 0.50 -9.23 -19.42
C MET A 133 0.05 -8.31 -18.26
N PHE A 134 0.83 -7.27 -17.95
CA PHE A 134 0.44 -6.26 -16.96
C PHE A 134 -0.87 -5.56 -17.34
N TRP A 135 -1.04 -5.14 -18.60
CA TRP A 135 -2.29 -4.52 -19.06
C TRP A 135 -3.48 -5.48 -18.99
N ALA A 136 -3.28 -6.76 -19.30
CA ALA A 136 -4.31 -7.78 -19.16
C ALA A 136 -4.73 -7.93 -17.68
N VAL A 137 -3.77 -8.04 -16.80
CA VAL A 137 -4.00 -8.12 -15.34
C VAL A 137 -4.71 -6.87 -14.82
N MET A 138 -4.28 -5.67 -15.22
CA MET A 138 -4.92 -4.42 -14.83
C MET A 138 -6.36 -4.35 -15.35
N THR A 139 -6.62 -4.83 -16.57
CA THR A 139 -7.98 -4.90 -17.14
C THR A 139 -8.88 -5.84 -16.34
N VAL A 140 -8.35 -6.99 -15.90
CA VAL A 140 -9.08 -7.91 -15.02
C VAL A 140 -9.39 -7.25 -13.69
N SER A 141 -8.40 -6.64 -13.04
CA SER A 141 -8.58 -5.92 -11.77
C SER A 141 -9.61 -4.79 -11.89
N ALA A 142 -9.55 -4.00 -12.97
CA ALA A 142 -10.54 -2.95 -13.24
C ALA A 142 -11.94 -3.52 -13.49
N SER A 143 -12.06 -4.61 -14.25
CA SER A 143 -13.33 -5.29 -14.52
C SER A 143 -13.98 -5.81 -13.24
N VAL A 144 -13.21 -6.44 -12.35
CA VAL A 144 -13.70 -6.89 -11.04
C VAL A 144 -14.20 -5.70 -10.22
N ASN A 145 -13.46 -4.58 -10.18
CA ASN A 145 -13.86 -3.36 -9.45
C ASN A 145 -15.13 -2.72 -10.00
N VAL A 146 -15.36 -2.78 -11.32
CA VAL A 146 -16.53 -2.18 -11.97
C VAL A 146 -17.77 -3.08 -11.83
N PHE A 147 -17.65 -4.38 -12.15
CA PHE A 147 -18.79 -5.28 -12.26
C PHE A 147 -19.10 -6.07 -10.99
N LEU A 148 -18.08 -6.35 -10.16
CA LEU A 148 -18.21 -7.14 -8.93
C LEU A 148 -18.11 -6.30 -7.65
N ALA A 149 -18.23 -4.97 -7.74
CA ALA A 149 -18.13 -4.04 -6.61
C ALA A 149 -19.03 -4.43 -5.41
N LYS A 150 -20.25 -4.95 -5.70
CA LYS A 150 -21.21 -5.39 -4.67
C LYS A 150 -20.73 -6.63 -3.89
N HIS A 151 -19.79 -7.39 -4.43
CA HIS A 151 -19.28 -8.64 -3.85
C HIS A 151 -17.88 -8.49 -3.23
N LEU A 152 -17.32 -7.28 -3.20
CA LEU A 152 -15.98 -7.05 -2.66
C LEU A 152 -15.84 -7.49 -1.19
N ASP A 153 -16.90 -7.40 -0.38
CA ASP A 153 -16.89 -7.90 1.01
C ASP A 153 -16.68 -9.42 1.05
N LEU A 154 -17.39 -10.17 0.20
CA LEU A 154 -17.18 -11.63 0.07
C LEU A 154 -15.78 -11.93 -0.45
N PHE A 155 -15.31 -11.16 -1.43
CA PHE A 155 -13.97 -11.28 -2.00
C PHE A 155 -12.87 -11.10 -0.94
N ASN A 156 -13.01 -10.11 -0.06
CA ASN A 156 -12.10 -9.89 1.05
C ASN A 156 -12.12 -11.04 2.08
N LYS A 157 -13.30 -11.59 2.38
CA LYS A 157 -13.41 -12.75 3.29
C LYS A 157 -12.72 -13.98 2.72
N VAL A 158 -12.93 -14.27 1.44
CA VAL A 158 -12.25 -15.38 0.73
C VAL A 158 -10.73 -15.16 0.74
N CYS A 159 -10.27 -13.91 0.52
CA CYS A 159 -8.85 -13.57 0.58
C CYS A 159 -8.20 -13.95 1.91
N ILE A 160 -8.83 -13.63 3.04
CA ILE A 160 -8.28 -13.94 4.38
C ILE A 160 -8.11 -15.45 4.55
N VAL A 161 -9.15 -16.22 4.21
CA VAL A 161 -9.11 -17.69 4.31
C VAL A 161 -8.05 -18.27 3.37
N TRP A 162 -8.03 -17.79 2.12
CA TRP A 162 -7.05 -18.21 1.11
C TRP A 162 -5.62 -17.92 1.56
N THR A 163 -5.33 -16.70 2.01
CA THR A 163 -3.98 -16.30 2.46
C THR A 163 -3.53 -17.13 3.66
N SER A 164 -4.40 -17.31 4.65
CA SER A 164 -4.08 -18.10 5.84
C SER A 164 -3.81 -19.56 5.51
N ALA A 165 -4.67 -20.15 4.68
CA ALA A 165 -4.49 -21.54 4.21
C ALA A 165 -3.21 -21.69 3.37
N SER A 166 -2.94 -20.71 2.47
CA SER A 166 -1.75 -20.72 1.62
C SER A 166 -0.46 -20.70 2.43
N VAL A 167 -0.39 -19.86 3.46
CA VAL A 167 0.81 -19.80 4.34
C VAL A 167 1.04 -21.14 5.04
N VAL A 168 -0.01 -21.76 5.57
CA VAL A 168 0.10 -23.05 6.24
C VAL A 168 0.53 -24.15 5.26
N VAL A 169 -0.08 -24.21 4.07
CA VAL A 169 0.26 -25.20 3.04
C VAL A 169 1.71 -25.01 2.59
N ILE A 170 2.15 -23.79 2.30
CA ILE A 170 3.51 -23.50 1.87
C ILE A 170 4.49 -23.88 2.99
N LEU A 171 4.25 -23.46 4.23
CA LEU A 171 5.08 -23.79 5.39
C LEU A 171 5.25 -25.30 5.54
N VAL A 172 4.15 -26.06 5.55
CA VAL A 172 4.18 -27.52 5.73
C VAL A 172 4.91 -28.18 4.56
N THR A 173 4.57 -27.80 3.32
CA THR A 173 5.19 -28.40 2.12
C THR A 173 6.68 -28.15 2.06
N LEU A 174 7.14 -26.89 2.29
CA LEU A 174 8.57 -26.58 2.28
C LEU A 174 9.33 -27.35 3.35
N LEU A 175 8.79 -27.46 4.55
CA LEU A 175 9.44 -28.16 5.65
C LEU A 175 9.40 -29.69 5.51
N THR A 176 8.44 -30.26 4.79
CA THR A 176 8.33 -31.74 4.64
C THR A 176 9.02 -32.26 3.40
N MET A 177 9.06 -31.49 2.31
CA MET A 177 9.59 -31.94 1.01
C MET A 177 11.03 -31.55 0.73
N ALA A 178 11.62 -30.66 1.55
CA ALA A 178 13.02 -30.27 1.36
C ALA A 178 13.97 -31.39 1.73
N ASP A 179 14.79 -31.83 0.77
CA ASP A 179 15.86 -32.82 0.99
C ASP A 179 17.02 -32.22 1.77
N GLU A 180 17.39 -30.99 1.50
CA GLU A 180 18.45 -30.23 2.17
C GLU A 180 17.87 -29.01 2.87
N ARG A 181 18.41 -28.72 4.07
CA ARG A 181 18.03 -27.55 4.85
C ARG A 181 19.29 -26.80 5.30
N ARG A 182 19.17 -25.47 5.30
CA ARG A 182 20.20 -24.61 5.88
C ARG A 182 20.21 -24.73 7.39
N ASP A 183 21.38 -24.55 7.97
CA ASP A 183 21.52 -24.49 9.43
C ASP A 183 20.86 -23.25 10.01
N GLY A 184 20.42 -23.34 11.26
CA GLY A 184 19.82 -22.18 11.96
C GLY A 184 20.79 -21.01 12.09
N GLU A 185 22.10 -21.29 12.25
CA GLU A 185 23.13 -20.25 12.27
C GLU A 185 23.15 -19.46 10.95
N TRP A 186 23.02 -20.15 9.82
CA TRP A 186 22.91 -19.49 8.52
C TRP A 186 21.63 -18.65 8.39
N VAL A 187 20.47 -19.20 8.77
CA VAL A 187 19.16 -18.54 8.62
C VAL A 187 19.08 -17.24 9.44
N PHE A 188 19.62 -17.23 10.65
CA PHE A 188 19.49 -16.10 11.56
C PHE A 188 20.74 -15.22 11.67
N GLY A 189 21.90 -15.65 11.17
CA GLY A 189 23.17 -14.96 11.34
C GLY A 189 23.94 -14.68 10.06
N HIS A 190 23.58 -15.30 8.91
CA HIS A 190 24.35 -15.11 7.69
C HIS A 190 24.02 -13.75 7.03
N PHE A 191 25.06 -12.92 6.90
CA PHE A 191 25.01 -11.64 6.22
C PHE A 191 26.08 -11.57 5.13
N ASP A 192 25.66 -11.36 3.88
CA ASP A 192 26.54 -11.15 2.75
C ASP A 192 25.92 -10.10 1.80
N ALA A 193 26.62 -8.99 1.62
CA ALA A 193 26.23 -7.87 0.77
C ALA A 193 27.13 -7.73 -0.48
N ALA A 194 27.92 -8.76 -0.81
CA ALA A 194 28.85 -8.70 -1.95
C ALA A 194 28.13 -8.42 -3.27
N ALA A 195 26.90 -8.91 -3.42
CA ALA A 195 26.09 -8.69 -4.64
C ALA A 195 25.61 -7.24 -4.80
N SER A 196 25.45 -6.49 -3.71
CA SER A 196 25.00 -5.09 -3.76
C SER A 196 26.13 -4.10 -4.02
N GLY A 197 27.36 -4.43 -3.63
CA GLY A 197 28.52 -3.53 -3.69
C GLY A 197 28.48 -2.36 -2.68
N TRP A 198 27.43 -2.25 -1.86
CA TRP A 198 27.35 -1.29 -0.76
C TRP A 198 28.16 -1.75 0.46
N PRO A 199 28.66 -0.79 1.29
CA PRO A 199 29.18 -1.15 2.61
C PRO A 199 28.13 -1.90 3.43
N SER A 200 28.53 -2.94 4.18
CA SER A 200 27.65 -3.89 4.86
C SER A 200 26.49 -3.25 5.66
N GLY A 201 26.81 -2.23 6.48
CA GLY A 201 25.75 -1.55 7.26
C GLY A 201 24.75 -0.80 6.40
N TRP A 202 25.21 -0.21 5.28
CA TRP A 202 24.33 0.52 4.37
C TRP A 202 23.47 -0.42 3.53
N ALA A 203 24.05 -1.52 3.04
CA ALA A 203 23.34 -2.59 2.34
C ALA A 203 22.13 -3.10 3.13
N PHE A 204 22.32 -3.37 4.44
CA PHE A 204 21.21 -3.79 5.31
C PHE A 204 20.02 -2.80 5.24
N PHE A 205 20.28 -1.50 5.34
CA PHE A 205 19.23 -0.50 5.31
C PHE A 205 18.58 -0.35 3.94
N VAL A 206 19.33 -0.45 2.83
CA VAL A 206 18.77 -0.43 1.46
C VAL A 206 17.86 -1.64 1.24
N GLY A 207 18.27 -2.82 1.71
CA GLY A 207 17.48 -4.05 1.63
C GLY A 207 16.16 -4.04 2.41
N LEU A 208 15.98 -3.09 3.35
CA LEU A 208 14.72 -2.94 4.08
C LEU A 208 13.54 -2.53 3.18
N LEU A 209 13.78 -2.15 1.93
CA LEU A 209 12.70 -1.81 0.98
C LEU A 209 11.71 -2.97 0.80
N GLN A 210 12.16 -4.23 0.79
CA GLN A 210 11.29 -5.40 0.75
C GLN A 210 10.25 -5.37 1.86
N ALA A 211 10.70 -5.20 3.11
CA ALA A 211 9.84 -5.20 4.27
C ALA A 211 8.96 -3.94 4.32
N ALA A 212 9.53 -2.78 4.06
CA ALA A 212 8.83 -1.50 4.10
C ALA A 212 7.72 -1.42 3.04
N TYR A 213 8.00 -1.88 1.82
CA TYR A 213 7.00 -1.96 0.75
C TYR A 213 5.86 -2.92 1.11
N THR A 214 6.18 -4.13 1.54
CA THR A 214 5.19 -5.16 1.86
C THR A 214 4.27 -4.77 3.01
N LEU A 215 4.79 -4.05 4.02
CA LEU A 215 4.01 -3.56 5.15
C LEU A 215 3.34 -2.21 4.89
N THR A 216 3.48 -1.63 3.70
CA THR A 216 2.78 -0.38 3.33
C THR A 216 1.29 -0.63 3.09
N GLY A 217 0.44 0.36 3.30
CA GLY A 217 -0.98 0.28 2.96
C GLY A 217 -1.94 0.24 4.17
N TYR A 218 -1.45 0.14 5.40
CA TYR A 218 -2.31 0.13 6.59
C TYR A 218 -3.12 1.43 6.77
N GLY A 219 -2.67 2.56 6.23
CA GLY A 219 -3.46 3.80 6.21
C GLY A 219 -4.69 3.73 5.30
N MET A 220 -4.69 2.83 4.31
CA MET A 220 -5.85 2.61 3.42
C MET A 220 -7.07 2.05 4.17
N VAL A 221 -6.86 1.45 5.34
CA VAL A 221 -7.93 0.96 6.23
C VAL A 221 -8.89 2.09 6.63
N ALA A 222 -8.38 3.30 6.77
CA ALA A 222 -9.20 4.46 7.09
C ALA A 222 -10.25 4.79 6.01
N ALA A 223 -10.00 4.47 4.76
CA ALA A 223 -10.97 4.66 3.68
C ALA A 223 -12.27 3.83 3.86
N MET A 224 -12.24 2.82 4.73
CA MET A 224 -13.41 1.97 5.05
C MET A 224 -14.17 2.44 6.30
N CYS A 225 -13.83 3.58 6.91
CA CYS A 225 -14.47 4.07 8.13
C CYS A 225 -16.00 4.18 8.01
N GLU A 226 -16.52 4.55 6.84
CA GLU A 226 -17.96 4.74 6.60
C GLU A 226 -18.74 3.41 6.56
N GLU A 227 -18.05 2.29 6.35
CA GLU A 227 -18.67 0.97 6.23
C GLU A 227 -18.67 0.20 7.58
N VAL A 228 -18.01 0.74 8.62
CA VAL A 228 -17.79 0.07 9.91
C VAL A 228 -18.70 0.65 10.99
N GLN A 229 -19.29 -0.22 11.79
CA GLN A 229 -20.01 0.21 13.01
C GLN A 229 -19.01 0.62 14.10
N ASN A 230 -19.30 1.72 14.81
CA ASN A 230 -18.42 2.29 15.84
C ASN A 230 -16.97 2.56 15.33
N PRO A 231 -16.80 3.36 14.25
CA PRO A 231 -15.50 3.53 13.60
C PRO A 231 -14.43 4.10 14.53
N HIS A 232 -14.77 4.93 15.51
CA HIS A 232 -13.85 5.47 16.53
C HIS A 232 -13.11 4.40 17.36
N ARG A 233 -13.64 3.19 17.46
CA ARG A 233 -13.04 2.10 18.25
C ARG A 233 -12.50 0.97 17.37
N GLU A 234 -13.24 0.59 16.34
CA GLU A 234 -12.92 -0.61 15.58
C GLU A 234 -11.87 -0.34 14.48
N VAL A 235 -11.92 0.82 13.82
CA VAL A 235 -10.94 1.14 12.78
C VAL A 235 -9.52 1.34 13.35
N PRO A 236 -9.30 2.07 14.47
CA PRO A 236 -7.99 2.16 15.11
C PRO A 236 -7.37 0.79 15.44
N LYS A 237 -8.17 -0.12 15.97
CA LYS A 237 -7.73 -1.49 16.28
C LYS A 237 -7.36 -2.24 15.00
N ALA A 238 -8.19 -2.10 13.94
CA ALA A 238 -7.94 -2.75 12.65
C ALA A 238 -6.63 -2.27 12.01
N ILE A 239 -6.31 -0.97 12.07
CA ILE A 239 -5.06 -0.41 11.57
C ILE A 239 -3.85 -1.08 12.25
N VAL A 240 -3.84 -1.19 13.57
CA VAL A 240 -2.72 -1.79 14.32
C VAL A 240 -2.67 -3.31 14.12
N LEU A 241 -3.81 -3.99 14.25
CA LEU A 241 -3.87 -5.45 14.12
C LEU A 241 -3.50 -5.94 12.73
N SER A 242 -3.78 -5.17 11.67
CA SER A 242 -3.38 -5.55 10.31
C SER A 242 -1.85 -5.62 10.15
N VAL A 243 -1.12 -4.66 10.73
CA VAL A 243 0.36 -4.67 10.70
C VAL A 243 0.93 -5.81 11.53
N VAL A 244 0.41 -6.01 12.75
CA VAL A 244 0.87 -7.10 13.63
C VAL A 244 0.61 -8.47 12.99
N ALA A 245 -0.59 -8.68 12.46
CA ALA A 245 -0.95 -9.92 11.79
C ALA A 245 -0.10 -10.16 10.53
N ALA A 246 0.15 -9.12 9.71
CA ALA A 246 1.06 -9.21 8.57
C ALA A 246 2.49 -9.54 9.00
N GLY A 247 2.96 -8.92 10.09
CA GLY A 247 4.28 -9.19 10.68
C GLY A 247 4.45 -10.66 11.06
N ILE A 248 3.48 -11.22 11.79
CA ILE A 248 3.48 -12.64 12.19
C ILE A 248 3.41 -13.55 10.96
N THR A 249 2.49 -13.26 10.04
CA THR A 249 2.33 -14.04 8.79
C THR A 249 3.59 -14.04 7.96
N GLY A 250 4.29 -12.89 7.88
CA GLY A 250 5.56 -12.78 7.15
C GLY A 250 6.67 -13.60 7.80
N VAL A 251 6.80 -13.64 9.12
CA VAL A 251 7.75 -14.51 9.80
C VAL A 251 7.45 -15.99 9.50
N CYS A 252 6.17 -16.40 9.61
CA CYS A 252 5.73 -17.76 9.29
C CYS A 252 5.98 -18.14 7.82
N TYR A 253 6.04 -17.16 6.92
CA TYR A 253 6.32 -17.37 5.51
C TYR A 253 7.81 -17.35 5.19
N LEU A 254 8.57 -16.39 5.72
CA LEU A 254 9.99 -16.18 5.41
C LEU A 254 10.90 -17.24 6.04
N VAL A 255 10.64 -17.65 7.28
CA VAL A 255 11.49 -18.62 7.98
C VAL A 255 11.59 -19.95 7.23
N PRO A 256 10.49 -20.60 6.80
CA PRO A 256 10.58 -21.82 6.00
C PRO A 256 11.33 -21.63 4.68
N ILE A 257 11.12 -20.50 3.99
CA ILE A 257 11.81 -20.18 2.73
C ILE A 257 13.32 -20.09 2.96
N LEU A 258 13.77 -19.44 4.03
CA LEU A 258 15.19 -19.31 4.33
C LEU A 258 15.85 -20.65 4.69
N PHE A 259 15.13 -21.55 5.39
CA PHE A 259 15.63 -22.88 5.69
C PHE A 259 15.85 -23.75 4.45
N VAL A 260 15.02 -23.56 3.42
CA VAL A 260 15.10 -24.36 2.18
C VAL A 260 15.72 -23.58 1.02
N LEU A 261 16.32 -22.41 1.29
CA LEU A 261 16.82 -21.50 0.26
C LEU A 261 17.99 -22.16 -0.51
N PRO A 262 17.91 -22.32 -1.83
CA PRO A 262 19.03 -22.81 -2.64
C PRO A 262 20.18 -21.78 -2.69
N SER A 263 21.14 -21.97 -3.59
CA SER A 263 22.23 -20.99 -3.74
C SER A 263 21.67 -19.61 -4.15
N VAL A 264 22.04 -18.58 -3.40
CA VAL A 264 21.55 -17.20 -3.66
C VAL A 264 21.95 -16.72 -5.06
N GLN A 265 23.16 -17.09 -5.51
CA GLN A 265 23.64 -16.74 -6.85
C GLN A 265 22.71 -17.27 -7.95
N ARG A 266 22.19 -18.50 -7.81
CA ARG A 266 21.22 -19.07 -8.76
C ARG A 266 19.90 -18.32 -8.75
N LEU A 267 19.45 -17.88 -7.58
CA LEU A 267 18.20 -17.12 -7.45
C LEU A 267 18.30 -15.71 -8.03
N LEU A 268 19.43 -15.03 -7.84
CA LEU A 268 19.69 -13.71 -8.39
C LEU A 268 19.92 -13.74 -9.92
N ALA A 269 20.33 -14.88 -10.46
CA ALA A 269 20.49 -15.08 -11.91
C ALA A 269 19.17 -15.42 -12.63
N GLU A 270 18.04 -15.56 -11.92
CA GLU A 270 16.74 -15.87 -12.52
C GLU A 270 16.27 -14.73 -13.44
N PRO A 271 16.12 -14.99 -14.75
CA PRO A 271 15.81 -13.93 -15.73
C PRO A 271 14.48 -13.21 -15.47
N SER A 272 13.52 -13.88 -14.86
CA SER A 272 12.22 -13.31 -14.53
C SER A 272 12.28 -12.28 -13.41
N GLY A 273 13.36 -12.22 -12.61
CA GLY A 273 13.47 -11.45 -11.40
C GLY A 273 12.57 -11.94 -10.26
N GLN A 274 11.87 -13.09 -10.45
CA GLN A 274 10.89 -13.66 -9.52
C GLN A 274 11.34 -15.06 -9.05
N PRO A 275 12.26 -15.17 -8.08
CA PRO A 275 12.92 -16.44 -7.74
C PRO A 275 12.02 -17.41 -6.99
N VAL A 276 10.87 -16.98 -6.47
CA VAL A 276 10.02 -17.80 -5.59
C VAL A 276 9.50 -19.06 -6.28
N GLY A 277 9.15 -18.97 -7.56
CA GLY A 277 8.74 -20.13 -8.37
C GLY A 277 9.84 -21.18 -8.48
N LEU A 278 11.09 -20.75 -8.70
CA LEU A 278 12.26 -21.62 -8.77
C LEU A 278 12.52 -22.29 -7.42
N ILE A 279 12.40 -21.58 -6.29
CA ILE A 279 12.53 -22.16 -4.95
C ILE A 279 11.51 -23.29 -4.78
N PHE A 280 10.25 -23.04 -5.11
CA PHE A 280 9.18 -24.05 -4.99
C PHE A 280 9.42 -25.27 -5.90
N LYS A 281 9.88 -25.05 -7.13
CA LYS A 281 10.22 -26.15 -8.06
C LYS A 281 11.35 -27.02 -7.51
N LEU A 282 12.41 -26.40 -6.98
CA LEU A 282 13.58 -27.12 -6.45
C LEU A 282 13.21 -27.94 -5.20
N VAL A 283 12.40 -27.37 -4.30
CA VAL A 283 11.98 -28.07 -3.07
C VAL A 283 11.02 -29.20 -3.35
N THR A 284 10.07 -29.02 -4.28
CA THR A 284 9.09 -30.07 -4.61
C THR A 284 9.61 -31.10 -5.61
N GLY A 285 10.78 -30.87 -6.22
CA GLY A 285 11.40 -31.76 -7.20
C GLY A 285 10.62 -31.87 -8.53
N SER A 286 9.58 -31.04 -8.72
CA SER A 286 8.74 -31.11 -9.93
C SER A 286 8.18 -29.76 -10.33
N PRO A 287 8.03 -29.49 -11.66
CA PRO A 287 7.38 -28.27 -12.15
C PRO A 287 5.92 -28.15 -11.67
N GLY A 288 5.19 -29.25 -11.59
CA GLY A 288 3.80 -29.26 -11.11
C GLY A 288 3.67 -28.92 -9.64
N GLY A 289 4.56 -29.45 -8.78
CA GLY A 289 4.60 -29.11 -7.36
C GLY A 289 4.97 -27.63 -7.16
N GLY A 290 5.99 -27.15 -7.87
CA GLY A 290 6.38 -25.73 -7.87
C GLY A 290 5.22 -24.82 -8.28
N PHE A 291 4.51 -25.16 -9.36
CA PHE A 291 3.34 -24.40 -9.80
C PHE A 291 2.19 -24.45 -8.78
N GLY A 292 1.96 -25.60 -8.13
CA GLY A 292 0.92 -25.73 -7.10
C GLY A 292 1.11 -24.71 -5.97
N LEU A 293 2.35 -24.57 -5.46
CA LEU A 293 2.67 -23.56 -4.44
C LEU A 293 2.61 -22.14 -5.01
N LEU A 294 3.10 -21.94 -6.23
CA LEU A 294 3.04 -20.62 -6.90
C LEU A 294 1.59 -20.17 -7.15
N PHE A 295 0.68 -21.12 -7.48
CA PHE A 295 -0.73 -20.85 -7.65
C PHE A 295 -1.39 -20.28 -6.38
N LEU A 296 -0.96 -20.72 -5.21
CA LEU A 296 -1.42 -20.15 -3.94
C LEU A 296 -1.04 -18.67 -3.81
N ILE A 297 0.19 -18.31 -4.20
CA ILE A 297 0.66 -16.92 -4.22
C ILE A 297 -0.07 -16.10 -5.29
N LEU A 298 -0.31 -16.66 -6.47
CA LEU A 298 -1.10 -16.02 -7.54
C LEU A 298 -2.54 -15.76 -7.10
N GLY A 299 -3.13 -16.64 -6.28
CA GLY A 299 -4.42 -16.38 -5.66
C GLY A 299 -4.40 -15.18 -4.73
N ILE A 300 -3.37 -15.06 -3.86
CA ILE A 300 -3.18 -13.88 -2.99
C ILE A 300 -3.00 -12.62 -3.83
N PHE A 301 -2.21 -12.70 -4.91
CA PHE A 301 -2.01 -11.61 -5.85
C PHE A 301 -3.32 -11.08 -6.43
N LEU A 302 -4.23 -11.96 -6.89
CA LEU A 302 -5.52 -11.56 -7.48
C LEU A 302 -6.33 -10.67 -6.51
N PHE A 303 -6.34 -11.05 -5.24
CA PHE A 303 -7.00 -10.27 -4.19
C PHE A 303 -6.29 -8.93 -3.94
N ALA A 304 -4.96 -8.95 -3.83
CA ALA A 304 -4.16 -7.76 -3.59
C ALA A 304 -4.25 -6.74 -4.74
N GLY A 305 -4.16 -7.20 -6.00
CA GLY A 305 -4.26 -6.35 -7.19
C GLY A 305 -5.63 -5.69 -7.32
N THR A 306 -6.70 -6.44 -7.08
CA THR A 306 -8.07 -5.90 -7.08
C THR A 306 -8.27 -4.92 -5.93
N GLY A 307 -7.83 -5.27 -4.72
CA GLY A 307 -7.96 -4.44 -3.51
C GLY A 307 -7.18 -3.14 -3.59
N SER A 308 -5.96 -3.15 -4.13
CA SER A 308 -5.15 -1.95 -4.32
C SER A 308 -5.80 -0.97 -5.29
N LEU A 309 -6.34 -1.45 -6.42
CA LEU A 309 -7.09 -0.61 -7.36
C LEU A 309 -8.38 -0.06 -6.74
N THR A 310 -9.06 -0.83 -5.86
CA THR A 310 -10.21 -0.34 -5.09
C THR A 310 -9.80 0.84 -4.21
N ALA A 311 -8.71 0.74 -3.47
CA ALA A 311 -8.20 1.80 -2.61
C ALA A 311 -7.77 3.03 -3.42
N ALA A 312 -7.02 2.83 -4.52
CA ALA A 312 -6.58 3.89 -5.41
C ALA A 312 -7.76 4.66 -6.02
N SER A 313 -8.76 3.95 -6.52
CA SER A 313 -9.94 4.57 -7.14
C SER A 313 -10.82 5.32 -6.12
N ARG A 314 -10.97 4.81 -4.90
CA ARG A 314 -11.69 5.51 -3.81
C ARG A 314 -10.96 6.78 -3.39
N CYS A 315 -9.63 6.73 -3.26
CA CYS A 315 -8.79 7.90 -2.99
C CYS A 315 -8.92 8.93 -4.12
N THR A 316 -8.81 8.50 -5.38
CA THR A 316 -8.98 9.32 -6.58
C THR A 316 -10.36 10.01 -6.59
N TYR A 317 -11.42 9.25 -6.30
CA TYR A 317 -12.78 9.77 -6.24
C TYR A 317 -12.96 10.81 -5.12
N ALA A 318 -12.51 10.51 -3.91
CA ALA A 318 -12.63 11.42 -2.77
C ALA A 318 -11.89 12.74 -3.04
N PHE A 319 -10.68 12.65 -3.56
CA PHE A 319 -9.86 13.83 -3.86
C PHE A 319 -10.37 14.62 -5.08
N ALA A 320 -11.03 13.93 -6.05
CA ALA A 320 -11.75 14.58 -7.15
C ALA A 320 -13.03 15.28 -6.66
N ARG A 321 -13.75 14.66 -5.73
CA ARG A 321 -14.95 15.26 -5.13
C ARG A 321 -14.62 16.60 -4.46
N ASP A 322 -13.48 16.67 -3.80
CA ASP A 322 -13.00 17.86 -3.11
C ASP A 322 -12.34 18.89 -4.07
N GLY A 323 -12.31 18.59 -5.40
CA GLY A 323 -11.82 19.52 -6.42
C GLY A 323 -10.30 19.65 -6.53
N ALA A 324 -9.53 18.71 -5.94
CA ALA A 324 -8.09 18.80 -5.82
C ALA A 324 -7.28 18.32 -7.04
N ILE A 325 -7.89 17.60 -7.98
CA ILE A 325 -7.21 17.08 -9.18
C ILE A 325 -7.70 17.72 -10.47
N PRO A 326 -6.85 17.78 -11.53
CA PRO A 326 -7.25 18.26 -12.84
C PRO A 326 -8.43 17.43 -13.40
N GLY A 327 -9.43 18.10 -14.00
CA GLY A 327 -10.60 17.41 -14.56
C GLY A 327 -11.55 16.79 -13.53
N PHE A 328 -11.50 17.23 -12.29
CA PHE A 328 -12.28 16.69 -11.15
C PHE A 328 -13.78 16.53 -11.45
N ARG A 329 -14.36 17.35 -12.32
CA ARG A 329 -15.78 17.28 -12.69
C ARG A 329 -16.15 15.96 -13.36
N ILE A 330 -15.21 15.31 -14.05
CA ILE A 330 -15.38 14.00 -14.69
C ILE A 330 -15.14 12.90 -13.65
N TRP A 331 -14.04 12.96 -12.92
CA TRP A 331 -13.58 11.91 -12.05
C TRP A 331 -14.43 11.70 -10.79
N ARG A 332 -15.17 12.73 -10.36
CA ARG A 332 -16.12 12.65 -9.23
C ARG A 332 -17.46 12.02 -9.57
N GLN A 333 -17.68 11.61 -10.81
CA GLN A 333 -18.96 11.02 -11.22
C GLN A 333 -19.02 9.55 -10.81
N VAL A 334 -20.19 9.14 -10.31
CA VAL A 334 -20.53 7.75 -9.99
C VAL A 334 -21.57 7.21 -10.96
N SER A 335 -21.57 5.90 -11.20
CA SER A 335 -22.54 5.26 -12.07
C SER A 335 -23.73 4.70 -11.26
N PRO A 336 -24.94 5.29 -11.32
CA PRO A 336 -26.09 4.76 -10.60
C PRO A 336 -26.48 3.34 -11.04
N ARG A 337 -26.26 3.02 -12.34
CA ARG A 337 -26.56 1.69 -12.92
C ARG A 337 -25.74 0.56 -12.31
N LEU A 338 -24.53 0.86 -11.84
CA LEU A 338 -23.59 -0.10 -11.26
C LEU A 338 -23.56 -0.04 -9.72
N GLY A 339 -24.55 0.61 -9.08
CA GLY A 339 -24.61 0.73 -7.62
C GLY A 339 -23.70 1.83 -7.07
N ASN A 340 -23.64 2.97 -7.73
CA ASN A 340 -22.85 4.14 -7.37
C ASN A 340 -21.32 3.90 -7.37
N VAL A 341 -20.86 2.99 -8.23
CA VAL A 341 -19.42 2.74 -8.42
C VAL A 341 -18.76 3.95 -9.11
N PRO A 342 -17.60 4.43 -8.66
CA PRO A 342 -16.86 5.53 -9.26
C PRO A 342 -16.06 5.07 -10.49
N VAL A 343 -16.74 4.66 -11.56
CA VAL A 343 -16.14 4.06 -12.77
C VAL A 343 -15.08 4.96 -13.39
N TYR A 344 -15.32 6.26 -13.45
CA TYR A 344 -14.33 7.20 -14.03
C TYR A 344 -13.06 7.32 -13.20
N ALA A 345 -13.16 7.23 -11.87
CA ALA A 345 -11.98 7.22 -11.01
C ALA A 345 -11.18 5.89 -11.13
N ILE A 346 -11.88 4.74 -11.31
CA ILE A 346 -11.23 3.45 -11.61
C ILE A 346 -10.48 3.53 -12.94
N LEU A 347 -11.13 4.06 -13.98
CA LEU A 347 -10.51 4.21 -15.30
C LEU A 347 -9.30 5.15 -15.27
N LEU A 348 -9.40 6.29 -14.58
CA LEU A 348 -8.26 7.21 -14.44
C LEU A 348 -7.08 6.53 -13.75
N SER A 349 -7.31 5.85 -12.63
CA SER A 349 -6.26 5.13 -11.91
C SER A 349 -5.61 4.06 -12.79
N ALA A 350 -6.41 3.23 -13.45
CA ALA A 350 -5.91 2.19 -14.35
C ALA A 350 -5.15 2.76 -15.55
N LEU A 351 -5.59 3.88 -16.15
CA LEU A 351 -4.91 4.53 -17.26
C LEU A 351 -3.55 5.10 -16.84
N ILE A 352 -3.48 5.75 -15.67
CA ILE A 352 -2.21 6.27 -15.13
C ILE A 352 -1.24 5.12 -14.88
N ASP A 353 -1.71 4.04 -14.26
CA ASP A 353 -0.88 2.86 -13.99
C ASP A 353 -0.40 2.20 -15.29
N CYS A 354 -1.27 2.04 -16.29
CA CYS A 354 -0.89 1.52 -17.60
C CYS A 354 0.13 2.41 -18.32
N ALA A 355 0.02 3.72 -18.21
CA ALA A 355 0.97 4.67 -18.77
C ALA A 355 2.33 4.63 -18.07
N LEU A 356 2.33 4.55 -16.73
CA LEU A 356 3.56 4.40 -15.95
C LEU A 356 4.25 3.06 -16.22
N GLY A 357 3.50 1.98 -16.45
CA GLY A 357 4.04 0.68 -16.82
C GLY A 357 4.87 0.68 -18.11
N LEU A 358 4.66 1.66 -19.02
CA LEU A 358 5.48 1.83 -20.21
C LEU A 358 6.94 2.19 -19.94
N ILE A 359 7.24 2.72 -18.73
CA ILE A 359 8.63 3.02 -18.31
C ILE A 359 9.49 1.75 -18.34
N TYR A 360 8.88 0.57 -18.22
CA TYR A 360 9.60 -0.70 -18.30
C TYR A 360 10.34 -0.93 -19.62
N PHE A 361 9.87 -0.37 -20.74
CA PHE A 361 10.60 -0.40 -22.02
C PHE A 361 11.93 0.37 -21.98
N GLY A 362 12.09 1.29 -21.04
CA GLY A 362 13.33 2.08 -20.89
C GLY A 362 14.28 1.53 -19.83
N SER A 363 13.79 0.76 -18.88
CA SER A 363 14.59 0.26 -17.75
C SER A 363 14.00 -0.98 -17.11
N SER A 364 14.77 -2.04 -17.01
CA SER A 364 14.41 -3.25 -16.26
C SER A 364 14.30 -3.01 -14.75
N ALA A 365 14.95 -1.96 -14.23
CA ALA A 365 14.84 -1.55 -12.82
C ALA A 365 13.55 -0.76 -12.51
N ALA A 366 12.66 -0.56 -13.49
CA ALA A 366 11.42 0.19 -13.31
C ALA A 366 10.56 -0.35 -12.17
N PHE A 367 10.49 -1.67 -11.99
CA PHE A 367 9.75 -2.29 -10.89
C PHE A 367 10.26 -1.83 -9.52
N ASN A 368 11.57 -1.84 -9.30
CA ASN A 368 12.17 -1.37 -8.04
C ASN A 368 11.87 0.12 -7.81
N SER A 369 11.84 0.91 -8.89
CA SER A 369 11.46 2.32 -8.82
C SER A 369 10.00 2.51 -8.43
N PHE A 370 9.07 1.70 -8.94
CA PHE A 370 7.65 1.77 -8.57
C PHE A 370 7.43 1.41 -7.10
N THR A 371 8.09 0.35 -6.60
CA THR A 371 8.04 -0.03 -5.18
C THR A 371 8.64 1.04 -4.27
N GLY A 372 9.73 1.67 -4.70
CA GLY A 372 10.36 2.79 -4.01
C GLY A 372 9.43 4.00 -3.89
N VAL A 373 8.87 4.49 -5.02
CA VAL A 373 7.93 5.63 -5.04
C VAL A 373 6.71 5.35 -4.17
N ALA A 374 6.13 4.15 -4.30
CA ALA A 374 4.98 3.74 -3.52
C ALA A 374 5.24 3.86 -2.02
N THR A 375 6.37 3.30 -1.57
CA THR A 375 6.76 3.31 -0.16
C THR A 375 7.08 4.73 0.33
N ILE A 376 7.80 5.52 -0.46
CA ILE A 376 8.14 6.91 -0.12
C ILE A 376 6.88 7.76 0.01
N CYS A 377 6.00 7.73 -0.99
CA CYS A 377 4.79 8.56 -1.02
C CYS A 377 3.85 8.22 0.14
N LEU A 378 3.53 6.94 0.35
CA LEU A 378 2.63 6.54 1.43
C LEU A 378 3.25 6.75 2.81
N SER A 379 4.54 6.44 3.00
CA SER A 379 5.19 6.69 4.29
C SER A 379 5.22 8.18 4.62
N THR A 380 5.52 9.04 3.64
CA THR A 380 5.52 10.50 3.83
C THR A 380 4.12 11.02 4.13
N SER A 381 3.11 10.53 3.43
CA SER A 381 1.71 10.82 3.70
C SER A 381 1.30 10.43 5.13
N TYR A 382 1.68 9.24 5.60
CA TYR A 382 1.42 8.84 6.99
C TYR A 382 2.19 9.69 8.01
N GLY A 383 3.40 10.09 7.66
CA GLY A 383 4.26 10.92 8.53
C GLY A 383 3.76 12.34 8.73
N LEU A 384 3.11 12.92 7.72
CA LEU A 384 2.71 14.33 7.76
C LEU A 384 1.71 14.64 8.89
N PRO A 385 0.57 13.95 9.04
CA PRO A 385 -0.34 14.20 10.16
C PRO A 385 0.26 13.85 11.52
N ILE A 386 1.13 12.82 11.60
CA ILE A 386 1.85 12.48 12.83
C ILE A 386 2.79 13.63 13.23
N PHE A 387 3.52 14.17 12.26
CA PHE A 387 4.43 15.31 12.48
C PHE A 387 3.67 16.57 12.92
N ILE A 388 2.56 16.91 12.24
CA ILE A 388 1.71 18.05 12.59
C ILE A 388 1.16 17.89 14.01
N ASN A 389 0.66 16.70 14.36
CA ASN A 389 0.16 16.38 15.69
C ASN A 389 1.24 16.53 16.76
N MET A 390 2.48 16.09 16.47
CA MET A 390 3.63 16.22 17.35
C MET A 390 4.01 17.70 17.60
N LEU A 391 4.07 18.52 16.52
CA LEU A 391 4.36 19.96 16.62
C LEU A 391 3.31 20.70 17.48
N ARG A 392 2.06 20.27 17.46
CA ARG A 392 0.97 20.84 18.26
C ARG A 392 0.86 20.20 19.66
N GLY A 393 1.91 19.52 20.13
CA GLY A 393 1.96 18.92 21.47
C GLY A 393 0.92 17.83 21.69
N ARG A 394 0.42 17.20 20.62
CA ARG A 394 -0.56 16.11 20.64
C ARG A 394 -1.88 16.46 21.36
N GLN A 395 -2.25 17.75 21.34
CA GLN A 395 -3.46 18.23 22.05
C GLN A 395 -4.73 17.59 21.49
N ALA A 396 -4.83 17.41 20.16
CA ALA A 396 -6.00 16.87 19.50
C ALA A 396 -6.32 15.41 19.90
N VAL A 397 -5.30 14.62 20.23
CA VAL A 397 -5.44 13.18 20.54
C VAL A 397 -5.40 12.88 22.06
N LYS A 398 -5.27 13.90 22.90
CA LYS A 398 -5.09 13.74 24.35
C LYS A 398 -6.24 12.97 25.03
N HIS A 399 -7.45 13.11 24.52
CA HIS A 399 -8.66 12.46 25.02
C HIS A 399 -9.21 11.39 24.09
N SER A 400 -8.36 10.86 23.20
CA SER A 400 -8.72 9.79 22.28
C SER A 400 -9.09 8.50 23.01
N GLY A 401 -10.10 7.79 22.49
CA GLY A 401 -10.47 6.47 22.99
C GLY A 401 -9.40 5.38 22.76
N PHE A 402 -8.45 5.64 21.88
CA PHE A 402 -7.23 4.86 21.66
C PHE A 402 -6.04 5.79 21.85
N SER A 403 -5.33 5.70 22.97
CA SER A 403 -4.24 6.61 23.31
C SER A 403 -2.94 5.87 23.59
N LEU A 404 -1.85 6.37 23.03
CA LEU A 404 -0.47 5.92 23.29
C LEU A 404 0.08 6.44 24.64
N GLY A 405 -0.68 7.27 25.35
CA GLY A 405 -0.32 7.80 26.65
C GLY A 405 1.01 8.56 26.64
N ARG A 406 1.82 8.32 27.69
CA ARG A 406 3.12 9.00 27.87
C ARG A 406 4.19 8.63 26.81
N PHE A 407 4.07 7.45 26.22
CA PHE A 407 5.04 6.98 25.20
C PHE A 407 4.74 7.52 23.80
N GLY A 408 3.57 8.09 23.57
CA GLY A 408 3.15 8.51 22.25
C GLY A 408 4.05 9.55 21.60
N TYR A 409 4.67 10.46 22.38
CA TYR A 409 5.62 11.43 21.83
C TYR A 409 6.91 10.75 21.33
N ALA A 410 7.43 9.78 22.10
CA ALA A 410 8.62 9.03 21.70
C ALA A 410 8.36 8.15 20.47
N ILE A 411 7.19 7.49 20.41
CA ILE A 411 6.77 6.69 19.26
C ILE A 411 6.64 7.56 18.01
N ASN A 412 5.98 8.72 18.11
CA ASN A 412 5.84 9.65 16.98
C ASN A 412 7.20 10.18 16.50
N LEU A 413 8.13 10.46 17.41
CA LEU A 413 9.48 10.91 17.06
C LEU A 413 10.25 9.83 16.29
N VAL A 414 10.27 8.59 16.79
CA VAL A 414 10.90 7.45 16.12
C VAL A 414 10.28 7.24 14.74
N THR A 415 8.96 7.31 14.64
CA THR A 415 8.19 7.21 13.39
C THR A 415 8.64 8.26 12.37
N VAL A 416 8.67 9.53 12.77
CA VAL A 416 9.05 10.62 11.87
C VAL A 416 10.52 10.48 11.43
N CYS A 417 11.43 10.18 12.36
CA CYS A 417 12.84 9.94 12.03
C CYS A 417 13.00 8.78 11.04
N TRP A 418 12.28 7.68 11.24
CA TRP A 418 12.27 6.57 10.30
C TRP A 418 11.78 6.97 8.92
N ILE A 419 10.67 7.70 8.82
CA ILE A 419 10.11 8.12 7.53
C ILE A 419 11.09 9.01 6.76
N VAL A 420 11.74 9.96 7.44
CA VAL A 420 12.77 10.81 6.82
C VAL A 420 13.94 9.97 6.30
N LEU A 421 14.39 8.98 7.09
CA LEU A 421 15.45 8.05 6.67
C LEU A 421 14.99 7.20 5.47
N ALA A 422 13.78 6.64 5.51
CA ALA A 422 13.22 5.78 4.48
C ALA A 422 13.08 6.49 3.13
N VAL A 423 12.71 7.79 3.13
CA VAL A 423 12.65 8.60 1.90
C VAL A 423 14.00 8.65 1.19
N VAL A 424 15.09 8.78 1.94
CA VAL A 424 16.45 8.81 1.38
C VAL A 424 16.86 7.41 0.92
N LEU A 425 16.69 6.39 1.78
CA LEU A 425 17.12 5.01 1.50
C LEU A 425 16.46 4.42 0.26
N PHE A 426 15.14 4.62 0.10
CA PHE A 426 14.38 4.00 -0.99
C PHE A 426 14.48 4.75 -2.32
N CYS A 427 15.19 5.89 -2.34
CA CYS A 427 15.68 6.51 -3.57
C CYS A 427 17.01 5.91 -4.06
N MET A 428 17.70 5.12 -3.22
CA MET A 428 19.00 4.56 -3.59
C MET A 428 18.85 3.33 -4.49
N PRO A 429 19.83 3.09 -5.37
CA PRO A 429 19.84 1.87 -6.18
C PRO A 429 20.15 0.65 -5.31
N VAL A 430 19.59 -0.50 -5.68
CA VAL A 430 19.82 -1.78 -4.98
C VAL A 430 21.28 -2.22 -5.08
N SER A 431 22.01 -1.85 -6.14
CA SER A 431 23.40 -2.27 -6.31
C SER A 431 24.30 -1.16 -6.88
N VAL A 432 25.58 -1.23 -6.56
CA VAL A 432 26.66 -0.35 -7.01
C VAL A 432 27.76 -1.21 -7.67
N PRO A 433 28.30 -0.81 -8.83
CA PRO A 433 28.18 0.49 -9.52
C PRO A 433 26.85 0.68 -10.25
N VAL A 434 26.38 1.93 -10.23
CA VAL A 434 25.09 2.27 -10.85
C VAL A 434 25.22 2.32 -12.36
N THR A 435 24.34 1.62 -13.04
CA THR A 435 24.19 1.67 -14.51
C THR A 435 22.84 2.29 -14.87
N ALA A 436 22.65 2.68 -16.13
CA ALA A 436 21.34 3.18 -16.55
C ALA A 436 20.20 2.15 -16.37
N SER A 437 20.52 0.86 -16.46
CA SER A 437 19.55 -0.24 -16.26
C SER A 437 19.32 -0.60 -14.78
N SER A 438 20.28 -0.34 -13.87
CA SER A 438 20.18 -0.65 -12.43
C SER A 438 19.81 0.54 -11.57
N MET A 439 19.73 1.76 -12.16
CA MET A 439 19.40 2.97 -11.41
C MET A 439 17.96 2.95 -10.90
N ASN A 440 17.79 3.36 -9.64
CA ASN A 440 16.47 3.56 -9.06
C ASN A 440 15.93 4.95 -9.46
N TYR A 441 14.93 4.97 -10.34
CA TYR A 441 14.31 6.20 -10.83
C TYR A 441 13.18 6.71 -9.90
N ALA A 442 13.06 6.21 -8.68
CA ALA A 442 12.00 6.59 -7.74
C ALA A 442 11.97 8.11 -7.50
N SER A 443 13.15 8.74 -7.33
CA SER A 443 13.25 10.19 -7.16
C SER A 443 12.73 10.97 -8.38
N VAL A 444 12.97 10.49 -9.59
CA VAL A 444 12.51 11.14 -10.83
C VAL A 444 10.98 11.08 -10.94
N VAL A 445 10.38 9.92 -10.69
CA VAL A 445 8.93 9.74 -10.71
C VAL A 445 8.27 10.58 -9.61
N PHE A 446 8.82 10.55 -8.39
CA PHE A 446 8.35 11.38 -7.28
C PHE A 446 8.37 12.87 -7.61
N MET A 447 9.50 13.39 -8.14
CA MET A 447 9.63 14.79 -8.53
C MET A 447 8.73 15.16 -9.71
N GLY A 448 8.49 14.24 -10.64
CA GLY A 448 7.54 14.42 -11.74
C GLY A 448 6.12 14.68 -11.22
N PHE A 449 5.63 13.86 -10.31
CA PHE A 449 4.33 14.07 -9.68
C PHE A 449 4.29 15.32 -8.78
N ALA A 450 5.37 15.60 -8.06
CA ALA A 450 5.50 16.82 -7.27
C ALA A 450 5.43 18.09 -8.16
N ALA A 451 6.04 18.05 -9.34
CA ALA A 451 5.94 19.15 -10.32
C ALA A 451 4.51 19.31 -10.85
N VAL A 452 3.84 18.21 -11.24
CA VAL A 452 2.45 18.24 -11.71
C VAL A 452 1.52 18.80 -10.62
N SER A 453 1.63 18.32 -9.39
CA SER A 453 0.82 18.79 -8.27
C SER A 453 1.11 20.26 -7.94
N GLY A 454 2.39 20.66 -7.94
CA GLY A 454 2.81 22.04 -7.70
C GLY A 454 2.27 23.01 -8.76
N ILE A 455 2.42 22.68 -10.06
CA ILE A 455 1.87 23.48 -11.15
C ILE A 455 0.35 23.62 -10.96
N TRP A 456 -0.35 22.52 -10.70
CA TRP A 456 -1.79 22.55 -10.49
C TRP A 456 -2.19 23.38 -9.27
N TYR A 457 -1.41 23.31 -8.18
CA TYR A 457 -1.63 24.14 -7.01
C TYR A 457 -1.59 25.62 -7.33
N PHE A 458 -0.55 26.08 -8.00
CA PHE A 458 -0.40 27.52 -8.34
C PHE A 458 -1.39 27.99 -9.39
N VAL A 459 -1.74 27.17 -10.39
CA VAL A 459 -2.66 27.53 -11.47
C VAL A 459 -4.11 27.57 -10.99
N TYR A 460 -4.53 26.60 -10.17
CA TYR A 460 -5.93 26.43 -9.83
C TYR A 460 -6.20 26.28 -8.32
N ALA A 461 -5.57 25.29 -7.67
CA ALA A 461 -5.99 24.86 -6.35
C ALA A 461 -5.83 25.93 -5.28
N ARG A 462 -4.79 26.75 -5.32
CA ARG A 462 -4.56 27.85 -4.38
C ARG A 462 -5.76 28.78 -4.22
N LYS A 463 -6.57 28.94 -5.26
CA LYS A 463 -7.75 29.86 -5.26
C LYS A 463 -9.07 29.14 -5.02
N HIS A 464 -9.14 27.83 -5.30
CA HIS A 464 -10.41 27.10 -5.37
C HIS A 464 -10.49 25.92 -4.39
N PHE A 465 -9.34 25.38 -3.97
CA PHE A 465 -9.32 24.26 -3.04
C PHE A 465 -9.34 24.80 -1.59
N THR A 466 -10.43 24.54 -0.90
CA THR A 466 -10.64 24.96 0.49
C THR A 466 -10.34 23.86 1.52
N GLY A 467 -9.88 22.70 1.05
CA GLY A 467 -9.73 21.50 1.87
C GLY A 467 -11.01 20.65 1.92
N PRO A 468 -10.94 19.47 2.53
CA PRO A 468 -12.11 18.64 2.75
C PRO A 468 -13.09 19.32 3.73
N PRO A 469 -14.41 19.01 3.66
CA PRO A 469 -15.39 19.55 4.60
C PRO A 469 -15.03 19.11 6.02
N LEU A 470 -14.75 20.09 6.87
CA LEU A 470 -14.38 19.82 8.28
C LEU A 470 -15.68 19.58 9.07
N VAL A 471 -15.99 18.31 9.33
CA VAL A 471 -17.09 17.93 10.23
C VAL A 471 -16.54 17.93 11.65
N GLY A 472 -17.12 18.74 12.54
CA GLY A 472 -16.75 18.78 13.95
C GLY A 472 -16.96 17.40 14.59
N GLY A 473 -15.91 16.82 15.20
CA GLY A 473 -16.01 15.58 15.96
C GLY A 473 -16.99 15.75 17.13
N GLY A 474 -18.10 15.04 17.10
CA GLY A 474 -19.06 15.02 18.17
C GLY A 474 -18.49 14.34 19.42
N GLY A 475 -18.31 15.08 20.50
CA GLY A 475 -17.92 14.52 21.78
C GLY A 475 -17.18 15.48 22.70
N GLY A 476 -17.69 16.69 22.86
CA GLY A 476 -17.21 17.65 23.85
C GLY A 476 -17.98 18.94 23.70
N ASP A 477 -18.65 19.35 24.75
CA ASP A 477 -19.40 20.58 24.89
C ASP A 477 -18.58 21.79 24.40
N VAL A 478 -18.70 22.14 23.12
CA VAL A 478 -18.16 23.37 22.53
C VAL A 478 -19.36 24.27 22.33
N GLY A 479 -19.37 25.40 23.06
CA GLY A 479 -20.43 26.36 23.09
C GLY A 479 -20.94 26.75 21.72
N ASP A 480 -22.22 26.95 21.66
CA ASP A 480 -23.06 27.40 20.55
C ASP A 480 -22.46 28.67 19.89
N GLY A 481 -21.59 28.49 18.89
CA GLY A 481 -20.99 29.64 18.21
C GLY A 481 -19.93 29.38 17.14
N ASP A 482 -19.24 28.23 17.14
CA ASP A 482 -18.11 28.01 16.23
C ASP A 482 -18.23 26.74 15.37
N VAL A 483 -19.32 26.61 14.62
CA VAL A 483 -19.39 25.70 13.47
C VAL A 483 -18.76 26.42 12.27
N VAL A 484 -17.45 26.24 12.09
CA VAL A 484 -16.75 26.73 10.91
C VAL A 484 -17.04 25.78 9.75
N VAL A 485 -18.10 26.03 9.02
CA VAL A 485 -18.35 25.43 7.72
C VAL A 485 -17.39 26.08 6.72
N MET A 486 -16.23 25.51 6.52
CA MET A 486 -15.38 25.87 5.39
C MET A 486 -15.88 25.13 4.14
N GLY A 487 -16.58 25.87 3.30
CA GLY A 487 -17.05 25.43 1.99
C GLY A 487 -18.56 25.17 1.97
N LYS A 488 -19.31 26.11 1.38
CA LYS A 488 -20.70 25.83 0.98
C LYS A 488 -20.68 24.65 -0.01
N PRO A 489 -21.54 23.65 0.15
CA PRO A 489 -21.77 22.71 -0.91
C PRO A 489 -22.38 23.45 -2.10
N VAL A 490 -21.76 23.39 -3.26
CA VAL A 490 -22.38 23.78 -4.53
C VAL A 490 -23.38 22.69 -4.87
N VAL A 491 -24.57 22.79 -4.33
CA VAL A 491 -25.77 22.09 -4.79
C VAL A 491 -26.88 23.09 -4.78
N ASP A 492 -26.91 23.91 -5.82
CA ASP A 492 -28.16 24.44 -6.32
C ASP A 492 -28.83 23.33 -7.14
N LEU A 493 -29.55 22.48 -6.46
CA LEU A 493 -30.64 21.73 -7.06
C LEU A 493 -31.91 22.49 -6.66
N GLU A 494 -32.35 23.38 -7.53
CA GLU A 494 -33.73 23.86 -7.55
C GLU A 494 -34.66 22.64 -7.61
N THR A 495 -35.25 22.31 -6.48
CA THR A 495 -36.46 21.49 -6.45
C THR A 495 -37.62 22.40 -6.92
N PRO A 496 -38.38 22.05 -7.96
CA PRO A 496 -39.57 22.77 -8.29
C PRO A 496 -40.56 22.62 -7.13
N GLU A 497 -40.94 23.76 -6.54
CA GLU A 497 -42.09 23.86 -5.64
C GLU A 497 -43.34 23.39 -6.40
N MET A 498 -43.90 22.26 -5.97
CA MET A 498 -45.26 21.93 -6.35
C MET A 498 -46.19 22.73 -5.45
N GLU A 499 -46.69 23.84 -5.97
CA GLU A 499 -47.86 24.54 -5.43
C GLU A 499 -49.06 23.59 -5.38
N GLY A 500 -49.47 23.25 -4.18
CA GLY A 500 -50.71 22.54 -3.92
C GLY A 500 -51.89 23.51 -4.08
N GLU A 501 -52.69 23.30 -5.11
CA GLU A 501 -54.05 23.85 -5.15
C GLU A 501 -54.96 23.12 -4.16
N GLU A 502 -55.25 23.75 -3.06
CA GLU A 502 -56.49 23.52 -2.30
C GLU A 502 -57.65 24.19 -3.02
N LYS A 503 -58.56 23.40 -3.56
CA LYS A 503 -59.97 23.87 -3.78
C LYS A 503 -60.95 22.67 -3.76
N LYS A 504 -61.83 22.80 -2.73
CA LYS A 504 -63.18 22.26 -2.56
C LYS A 504 -63.31 20.74 -2.22
#